data_6c51b9b02fcb1f81fd98370434189490
#
_entry.id   6c51b9b02fcb1f81fd98370434189490
#
_cell.length_a   1.000
_cell.length_b   1.000
_cell.length_c   1.000
_cell.angle_alpha   90.00
_cell.angle_beta   90.00
_cell.angle_gamma   90.00
#
_symmetry.space_group_name_H-M   'P 1'
#
loop_
_entity.id
_entity.type
_entity.pdbx_description
1 polymer ?
#
loop_
_entity_poly.entity_id
_entity_poly.type
_entity_poly.pdbx_seq_one_letter_code
_entity_poly.pdbx_strand_id
1 'polypeptide(L)'
;MLEINNLNGGYGVVQVIWEINLTAREGEITALIGSNGVGKTTLMRTIAGNILPMGGRVLYKGEDITYQPQPKRVRNGISMIPEGRQLYAGMTVEDNLMMGAYTRKDKDAVQKDKEWVYTIFSILEERRTQLAGTLSGGESQMCAIGRALMSDPQLLLVDELSLGLAPVVVDLLIHILTKIHLEKRLTVLLVDQDVQTALQISKRGYVIDNGRIILEKESELLKNDPEIKRAYLGL
;
A
#
# COMPACT_ATOMS: atom_id res chain seq x y z
N MET A 1 10.29 -10.59 -5.11
CA MET A 1 8.83 -10.46 -5.30
C MET A 1 8.47 -9.39 -6.35
N LEU A 2 8.78 -8.11 -6.09
CA LEU A 2 8.60 -6.99 -7.02
C LEU A 2 9.97 -6.39 -7.36
N GLU A 3 10.23 -6.17 -8.65
CA GLU A 3 11.44 -5.49 -9.13
C GLU A 3 11.05 -4.41 -10.13
N ILE A 4 11.60 -3.23 -9.93
CA ILE A 4 11.38 -2.06 -10.76
C ILE A 4 12.71 -1.64 -11.35
N ASN A 5 12.76 -1.57 -12.68
CA ASN A 5 14.00 -1.32 -13.42
C ASN A 5 13.82 -0.11 -14.34
N ASN A 6 14.53 0.98 -14.04
CA ASN A 6 14.56 2.24 -14.80
C ASN A 6 13.16 2.77 -15.15
N LEU A 7 12.21 2.66 -14.19
CA LEU A 7 10.82 3.01 -14.43
C LEU A 7 10.64 4.52 -14.55
N ASN A 8 9.95 4.91 -15.61
CA ASN A 8 9.53 6.28 -15.89
C ASN A 8 8.01 6.34 -15.91
N GLY A 9 7.42 7.38 -15.33
CA GLY A 9 5.96 7.49 -15.27
C GLY A 9 5.49 8.91 -14.97
N GLY A 10 4.20 9.13 -15.24
CA GLY A 10 3.60 10.45 -15.05
C GLY A 10 2.17 10.50 -15.58
N TYR A 11 1.67 11.70 -15.84
CA TYR A 11 0.30 11.94 -16.27
C TYR A 11 0.28 12.65 -17.63
N GLY A 12 -0.27 11.99 -18.65
CA GLY A 12 -0.27 12.50 -20.01
C GLY A 12 1.16 12.73 -20.50
N VAL A 13 1.53 13.98 -20.77
CA VAL A 13 2.88 14.38 -21.20
C VAL A 13 3.79 14.81 -20.04
N VAL A 14 3.26 14.91 -18.84
CA VAL A 14 4.01 15.37 -17.67
C VAL A 14 4.64 14.18 -16.97
N GLN A 15 5.96 14.05 -17.06
CA GLN A 15 6.71 13.04 -16.34
C GLN A 15 6.92 13.46 -14.88
N VAL A 16 6.72 12.52 -13.93
CA VAL A 16 6.80 12.74 -12.49
C VAL A 16 7.89 11.87 -11.85
N ILE A 17 8.10 10.66 -12.36
CA ILE A 17 9.12 9.74 -11.87
C ILE A 17 10.10 9.39 -12.99
N TRP A 18 11.39 9.33 -12.63
CA TRP A 18 12.51 9.14 -13.56
C TRP A 18 13.42 8.02 -13.10
N GLU A 19 13.63 7.03 -13.95
CA GLU A 19 14.64 5.97 -13.80
C GLU A 19 14.60 5.30 -12.42
N ILE A 20 13.38 5.09 -11.89
CA ILE A 20 13.20 4.45 -10.59
C ILE A 20 13.69 3.00 -10.65
N ASN A 21 14.56 2.67 -9.70
CA ASN A 21 14.99 1.31 -9.42
C ASN A 21 14.62 0.98 -7.97
N LEU A 22 13.82 -0.07 -7.76
CA LEU A 22 13.35 -0.48 -6.44
C LEU A 22 13.07 -1.98 -6.42
N THR A 23 13.38 -2.62 -5.30
CA THR A 23 13.06 -4.03 -5.07
C THR A 23 12.29 -4.19 -3.75
N ALA A 24 11.10 -4.82 -3.82
CA ALA A 24 10.41 -5.32 -2.63
C ALA A 24 10.56 -6.84 -2.58
N ARG A 25 11.26 -7.34 -1.55
CA ARG A 25 11.52 -8.77 -1.37
C ARG A 25 10.30 -9.46 -0.80
N GLU A 26 10.16 -10.74 -1.13
CA GLU A 26 9.06 -11.55 -0.65
C GLU A 26 9.06 -11.67 0.87
N GLY A 27 7.87 -11.46 1.49
CA GLY A 27 7.70 -11.52 2.93
C GLY A 27 8.45 -10.43 3.69
N GLU A 28 8.73 -9.29 3.07
CA GLU A 28 9.31 -8.11 3.74
C GLU A 28 8.38 -6.90 3.62
N ILE A 29 8.43 -6.01 4.60
CA ILE A 29 7.90 -4.65 4.50
C ILE A 29 9.02 -3.75 3.98
N THR A 30 8.79 -3.07 2.88
CA THR A 30 9.68 -2.07 2.29
C THR A 30 9.03 -0.70 2.40
N ALA A 31 9.74 0.30 2.94
CA ALA A 31 9.27 1.67 3.01
C ALA A 31 9.76 2.50 1.82
N LEU A 32 8.91 3.37 1.31
CA LEU A 32 9.26 4.44 0.38
C LEU A 32 8.95 5.78 1.04
N ILE A 33 9.97 6.53 1.39
CA ILE A 33 9.87 7.80 2.11
C ILE A 33 10.29 8.97 1.23
N GLY A 34 9.72 10.13 1.48
CA GLY A 34 10.01 11.37 0.75
C GLY A 34 8.94 12.42 0.98
N SER A 35 9.23 13.66 0.65
CA SER A 35 8.31 14.79 0.80
C SER A 35 7.04 14.63 -0.03
N ASN A 36 6.03 15.47 0.24
CA ASN A 36 4.82 15.48 -0.58
C ASN A 36 5.11 15.98 -2.00
N GLY A 37 4.43 15.36 -2.98
CA GLY A 37 4.57 15.74 -4.39
C GLY A 37 5.81 15.21 -5.11
N VAL A 38 6.70 14.45 -4.44
CA VAL A 38 7.94 13.92 -5.07
C VAL A 38 7.71 12.70 -5.99
N GLY A 39 6.46 12.21 -6.12
CA GLY A 39 6.14 11.11 -7.04
C GLY A 39 5.81 9.77 -6.38
N LYS A 40 5.71 9.67 -5.03
CA LYS A 40 5.38 8.43 -4.31
C LYS A 40 4.09 7.77 -4.81
N THR A 41 2.97 8.51 -4.78
CA THR A 41 1.67 8.03 -5.27
C THR A 41 1.70 7.70 -6.76
N THR A 42 2.45 8.45 -7.57
CA THR A 42 2.61 8.15 -9.01
C THR A 42 3.30 6.81 -9.20
N LEU A 43 4.36 6.53 -8.44
CA LEU A 43 5.04 5.23 -8.46
C LEU A 43 4.08 4.11 -8.05
N MET A 44 3.36 4.27 -6.93
CA MET A 44 2.39 3.28 -6.44
C MET A 44 1.31 2.98 -7.49
N ARG A 45 0.73 4.01 -8.11
CA ARG A 45 -0.28 3.87 -9.16
C ARG A 45 0.27 3.21 -10.43
N THR A 46 1.53 3.47 -10.78
CA THR A 46 2.20 2.81 -11.91
C THR A 46 2.41 1.32 -11.62
N ILE A 47 2.85 0.97 -10.40
CA ILE A 47 3.01 -0.43 -9.95
C ILE A 47 1.64 -1.14 -9.90
N ALA A 48 0.59 -0.47 -9.45
CA ALA A 48 -0.77 -1.02 -9.41
C ALA A 48 -1.41 -1.19 -10.81
N GLY A 49 -0.86 -0.53 -11.84
CA GLY A 49 -1.40 -0.55 -13.21
C GLY A 49 -2.53 0.45 -13.47
N ASN A 50 -2.68 1.45 -12.59
CA ASN A 50 -3.60 2.58 -12.77
C ASN A 50 -3.03 3.62 -13.74
N ILE A 51 -1.70 3.71 -13.84
CA ILE A 51 -0.98 4.59 -14.74
C ILE A 51 -0.08 3.72 -15.61
N LEU A 52 -0.09 3.94 -16.90
CA LEU A 52 0.84 3.29 -17.81
C LEU A 52 2.22 3.93 -17.69
N PRO A 53 3.31 3.14 -17.59
CA PRO A 53 4.65 3.68 -17.57
C PRO A 53 5.03 4.34 -18.90
N MET A 54 5.88 5.35 -18.82
CA MET A 54 6.49 6.01 -19.98
C MET A 54 7.75 5.29 -20.46
N GLY A 55 8.29 4.37 -19.66
CA GLY A 55 9.46 3.55 -19.97
C GLY A 55 9.91 2.74 -18.76
N GLY A 56 10.88 1.87 -18.95
CA GLY A 56 11.36 0.96 -17.91
C GLY A 56 10.51 -0.31 -17.79
N ARG A 57 10.68 -1.05 -16.69
CA ARG A 57 10.01 -2.34 -16.49
C ARG A 57 9.53 -2.50 -15.05
N VAL A 58 8.41 -3.19 -14.90
CA VAL A 58 7.88 -3.70 -13.63
C VAL A 58 7.82 -5.21 -13.72
N LEU A 59 8.61 -5.90 -12.92
CA LEU A 59 8.62 -7.36 -12.84
C LEU A 59 7.97 -7.79 -11.51
N TYR A 60 7.07 -8.73 -11.59
CA TYR A 60 6.41 -9.34 -10.43
C TYR A 60 6.60 -10.84 -10.47
N LYS A 61 7.25 -11.41 -9.44
CA LYS A 61 7.64 -12.84 -9.40
C LYS A 61 8.42 -13.30 -10.64
N GLY A 62 9.26 -12.41 -11.18
CA GLY A 62 10.04 -12.67 -12.40
C GLY A 62 9.30 -12.46 -13.71
N GLU A 63 7.99 -12.24 -13.69
CA GLU A 63 7.20 -11.97 -14.89
C GLU A 63 7.10 -10.47 -15.17
N ASP A 64 7.23 -10.09 -16.44
CA ASP A 64 7.05 -8.69 -16.87
C ASP A 64 5.55 -8.34 -16.88
N ILE A 65 5.17 -7.42 -15.97
CA ILE A 65 3.81 -6.91 -15.84
C ILE A 65 3.67 -5.46 -16.28
N THR A 66 4.70 -4.90 -16.90
CA THR A 66 4.82 -3.47 -17.20
C THR A 66 3.56 -2.86 -17.82
N TYR A 67 2.99 -3.52 -18.81
CA TYR A 67 1.79 -3.06 -19.50
C TYR A 67 0.53 -3.86 -19.16
N GLN A 68 0.58 -4.70 -18.11
CA GLN A 68 -0.61 -5.41 -17.67
C GLN A 68 -1.60 -4.45 -17.00
N PRO A 69 -2.89 -4.50 -17.35
CA PRO A 69 -3.90 -3.65 -16.73
C PRO A 69 -4.16 -4.04 -15.28
N GLN A 70 -4.58 -3.07 -14.46
CA GLN A 70 -4.85 -3.25 -13.03
C GLN A 70 -5.66 -4.52 -12.69
N PRO A 71 -6.80 -4.84 -13.37
CA PRO A 71 -7.57 -6.03 -13.00
C PRO A 71 -6.78 -7.35 -13.13
N LYS A 72 -5.81 -7.40 -14.04
CA LYS A 72 -4.94 -8.57 -14.18
C LYS A 72 -3.90 -8.62 -13.07
N ARG A 73 -3.34 -7.47 -12.66
CA ARG A 73 -2.41 -7.38 -11.53
C ARG A 73 -3.10 -7.79 -10.22
N VAL A 74 -4.35 -7.38 -10.00
CA VAL A 74 -5.15 -7.81 -8.83
C VAL A 74 -5.33 -9.34 -8.83
N ARG A 75 -5.70 -9.95 -9.95
CA ARG A 75 -5.80 -11.43 -10.05
C ARG A 75 -4.47 -12.14 -9.82
N ASN A 76 -3.35 -11.48 -10.09
CA ASN A 76 -2.02 -12.00 -9.84
C ASN A 76 -1.57 -11.80 -8.36
N GLY A 77 -2.41 -11.20 -7.51
CA GLY A 77 -2.14 -11.01 -6.10
C GLY A 77 -1.49 -9.68 -5.74
N ILE A 78 -1.62 -8.64 -6.56
CA ILE A 78 -1.20 -7.26 -6.22
C ILE A 78 -2.44 -6.46 -5.85
N SER A 79 -2.51 -5.94 -4.62
CA SER A 79 -3.58 -5.06 -4.17
C SER A 79 -3.04 -3.73 -3.68
N MET A 80 -3.86 -2.68 -3.72
CA MET A 80 -3.48 -1.35 -3.30
C MET A 80 -4.51 -0.75 -2.35
N ILE A 81 -4.04 -0.21 -1.24
CA ILE A 81 -4.77 0.70 -0.37
C ILE A 81 -4.41 2.10 -0.86
N PRO A 82 -5.32 2.82 -1.53
CA PRO A 82 -5.03 4.14 -2.07
C PRO A 82 -5.08 5.21 -0.99
N GLU A 83 -4.38 6.31 -1.21
CA GLU A 83 -4.56 7.54 -0.47
C GLU A 83 -6.04 7.97 -0.46
N GLY A 84 -6.53 8.48 0.67
CA GLY A 84 -7.92 8.92 0.83
C GLY A 84 -8.95 7.79 0.88
N ARG A 85 -8.50 6.51 1.12
CA ARG A 85 -9.34 5.33 1.37
C ARG A 85 -10.21 4.89 0.19
N GLN A 86 -10.78 5.82 -0.57
CA GLN A 86 -11.61 5.63 -1.77
C GLN A 86 -12.67 4.53 -1.60
N LEU A 87 -13.45 4.61 -0.50
CA LEU A 87 -14.59 3.72 -0.28
C LEU A 87 -15.77 4.10 -1.19
N TYR A 88 -16.59 3.13 -1.51
CA TYR A 88 -17.87 3.35 -2.17
C TYR A 88 -18.86 3.83 -1.11
N ALA A 89 -18.98 5.15 -0.94
CA ALA A 89 -19.73 5.79 0.16
C ALA A 89 -21.21 5.38 0.22
N GLY A 90 -21.84 5.10 -0.93
CA GLY A 90 -23.24 4.66 -1.03
C GLY A 90 -23.44 3.15 -0.85
N MET A 91 -22.37 2.39 -0.61
CA MET A 91 -22.43 0.96 -0.32
C MET A 91 -22.23 0.71 1.18
N THR A 92 -22.68 -0.44 1.67
CA THR A 92 -22.44 -0.87 3.04
C THR A 92 -20.96 -1.21 3.28
N VAL A 93 -20.56 -1.35 4.54
CA VAL A 93 -19.24 -1.86 4.91
C VAL A 93 -19.02 -3.25 4.29
N GLU A 94 -20.00 -4.16 4.44
CA GLU A 94 -19.91 -5.51 3.88
C GLU A 94 -19.78 -5.49 2.35
N ASP A 95 -20.54 -4.65 1.65
CA ASP A 95 -20.44 -4.52 0.19
C ASP A 95 -19.05 -3.99 -0.22
N ASN A 96 -18.51 -3.01 0.52
CA ASN A 96 -17.15 -2.53 0.27
C ASN A 96 -16.11 -3.64 0.42
N LEU A 97 -16.21 -4.48 1.46
CA LEU A 97 -15.33 -5.63 1.62
C LEU A 97 -15.48 -6.60 0.45
N MET A 98 -16.72 -6.95 0.08
CA MET A 98 -16.99 -7.88 -1.03
C MET A 98 -16.53 -7.36 -2.39
N MET A 99 -16.48 -6.05 -2.60
CA MET A 99 -15.87 -5.45 -3.80
C MET A 99 -14.37 -5.79 -3.92
N GLY A 100 -13.67 -5.96 -2.80
CA GLY A 100 -12.28 -6.44 -2.80
C GLY A 100 -12.11 -7.84 -3.37
N ALA A 101 -13.11 -8.70 -3.19
CA ALA A 101 -13.12 -10.08 -3.71
C ALA A 101 -13.72 -10.20 -5.13
N TYR A 102 -14.07 -9.09 -5.80
CA TYR A 102 -14.82 -9.10 -7.08
C TYR A 102 -14.18 -9.98 -8.17
N THR A 103 -12.86 -10.11 -8.18
CA THR A 103 -12.14 -10.90 -9.19
C THR A 103 -12.04 -12.39 -8.82
N ARG A 104 -12.43 -12.79 -7.61
CA ARG A 104 -12.33 -14.15 -7.08
C ARG A 104 -13.56 -14.98 -7.43
N LYS A 105 -13.36 -16.30 -7.58
CA LYS A 105 -14.44 -17.25 -7.90
C LYS A 105 -14.70 -18.26 -6.79
N ASP A 106 -13.79 -18.37 -5.85
CA ASP A 106 -13.76 -19.33 -4.74
C ASP A 106 -14.59 -18.81 -3.55
N LYS A 107 -15.90 -18.93 -3.65
CA LYS A 107 -16.88 -18.36 -2.69
C LYS A 107 -16.62 -18.77 -1.24
N ASP A 108 -16.24 -20.03 -1.00
CA ASP A 108 -15.97 -20.52 0.35
C ASP A 108 -14.71 -19.89 0.95
N ALA A 109 -13.65 -19.69 0.16
CA ALA A 109 -12.45 -19.00 0.60
C ALA A 109 -12.73 -17.50 0.82
N VAL A 110 -13.51 -16.85 -0.05
CA VAL A 110 -13.94 -15.46 0.13
C VAL A 110 -14.72 -15.29 1.43
N GLN A 111 -15.62 -16.22 1.77
CA GLN A 111 -16.37 -16.15 3.02
C GLN A 111 -15.44 -16.29 4.25
N LYS A 112 -14.48 -17.22 4.21
CA LYS A 112 -13.47 -17.39 5.27
C LYS A 112 -12.60 -16.15 5.44
N ASP A 113 -12.17 -15.54 4.33
CA ASP A 113 -11.38 -14.31 4.39
C ASP A 113 -12.21 -13.13 4.93
N LYS A 114 -13.50 -13.05 4.63
CA LYS A 114 -14.40 -12.04 5.23
C LYS A 114 -14.51 -12.24 6.75
N GLU A 115 -14.71 -13.44 7.22
CA GLU A 115 -14.75 -13.76 8.64
C GLU A 115 -13.42 -13.43 9.31
N TRP A 116 -12.31 -13.77 8.67
CA TRP A 116 -10.98 -13.40 9.16
C TRP A 116 -10.78 -11.88 9.23
N VAL A 117 -11.21 -11.11 8.23
CA VAL A 117 -11.19 -9.63 8.26
C VAL A 117 -12.00 -9.10 9.43
N TYR A 118 -13.15 -9.68 9.74
CA TYR A 118 -13.95 -9.32 10.91
C TYR A 118 -13.26 -9.68 12.25
N THR A 119 -12.48 -10.77 12.32
CA THR A 119 -11.68 -11.05 13.53
C THR A 119 -10.57 -10.03 13.76
N ILE A 120 -10.05 -9.42 12.69
CA ILE A 120 -9.04 -8.36 12.77
C ILE A 120 -9.66 -7.01 13.10
N PHE A 121 -10.80 -6.71 12.50
CA PHE A 121 -11.52 -5.45 12.59
C PHE A 121 -12.96 -5.70 13.06
N SER A 122 -13.16 -6.05 14.35
CA SER A 122 -14.48 -6.38 14.90
C SER A 122 -15.51 -5.26 14.67
N ILE A 123 -15.07 -4.00 14.69
CA ILE A 123 -15.92 -2.84 14.42
C ILE A 123 -16.55 -2.89 13.01
N LEU A 124 -15.89 -3.51 12.03
CA LEU A 124 -16.44 -3.65 10.67
C LEU A 124 -17.57 -4.68 10.64
N GLU A 125 -17.52 -5.71 11.48
CA GLU A 125 -18.61 -6.67 11.65
C GLU A 125 -19.83 -6.00 12.31
N GLU A 126 -19.62 -5.27 13.40
CA GLU A 126 -20.66 -4.53 14.10
C GLU A 126 -21.38 -3.54 13.17
N ARG A 127 -20.64 -2.92 12.26
CA ARG A 127 -21.13 -1.92 11.31
C ARG A 127 -21.38 -2.44 9.89
N ARG A 128 -21.45 -3.77 9.71
CA ARG A 128 -21.49 -4.39 8.38
C ARG A 128 -22.57 -3.85 7.44
N THR A 129 -23.74 -3.47 8.00
CA THR A 129 -24.86 -2.93 7.25
C THR A 129 -24.88 -1.40 7.17
N GLN A 130 -23.92 -0.72 7.83
CA GLN A 130 -23.81 0.74 7.82
C GLN A 130 -23.23 1.20 6.48
N LEU A 131 -23.71 2.35 5.96
CA LEU A 131 -23.13 2.96 4.76
C LEU A 131 -21.69 3.44 5.04
N ALA A 132 -20.76 3.06 4.17
CA ALA A 132 -19.34 3.37 4.33
C ALA A 132 -19.04 4.87 4.37
N GLY A 133 -19.88 5.70 3.72
CA GLY A 133 -19.75 7.15 3.77
C GLY A 133 -20.01 7.79 5.13
N THR A 134 -20.55 7.02 6.10
CA THR A 134 -20.86 7.51 7.47
C THR A 134 -19.87 7.03 8.52
N LEU A 135 -18.81 6.30 8.11
CA LEU A 135 -17.76 5.83 8.98
C LEU A 135 -16.84 6.97 9.44
N SER A 136 -16.30 6.84 10.64
CA SER A 136 -15.19 7.70 11.09
C SER A 136 -13.94 7.51 10.22
N GLY A 137 -12.96 8.40 10.35
CA GLY A 137 -11.72 8.30 9.59
C GLY A 137 -10.97 6.97 9.82
N GLY A 138 -10.87 6.52 11.08
CA GLY A 138 -10.22 5.25 11.43
C GLY A 138 -10.98 4.04 10.90
N GLU A 139 -12.30 4.01 11.08
CA GLU A 139 -13.16 2.93 10.56
C GLU A 139 -13.11 2.84 9.03
N SER A 140 -13.10 3.98 8.35
CA SER A 140 -12.94 4.04 6.89
C SER A 140 -11.59 3.47 6.44
N GLN A 141 -10.52 3.72 7.20
CA GLN A 141 -9.19 3.16 6.90
C GLN A 141 -9.17 1.66 7.14
N MET A 142 -9.76 1.17 8.24
CA MET A 142 -9.92 -0.27 8.49
C MET A 142 -10.71 -0.94 7.37
N CYS A 143 -11.79 -0.33 6.90
CA CYS A 143 -12.59 -0.83 5.79
C CYS A 143 -11.80 -0.87 4.47
N ALA A 144 -10.96 0.14 4.18
CA ALA A 144 -10.09 0.16 3.00
C ALA A 144 -9.03 -0.95 3.05
N ILE A 145 -8.43 -1.17 4.23
CA ILE A 145 -7.50 -2.29 4.45
C ILE A 145 -8.23 -3.62 4.27
N GLY A 146 -9.37 -3.81 4.95
CA GLY A 146 -10.19 -5.02 4.82
C GLY A 146 -10.55 -5.32 3.38
N ARG A 147 -11.00 -4.32 2.63
CA ARG A 147 -11.30 -4.44 1.20
C ARG A 147 -10.09 -4.90 0.38
N ALA A 148 -8.91 -4.36 0.66
CA ALA A 148 -7.69 -4.78 -0.03
C ALA A 148 -7.32 -6.23 0.30
N LEU A 149 -7.48 -6.66 1.56
CA LEU A 149 -7.22 -8.03 2.01
C LEU A 149 -8.17 -9.06 1.40
N MET A 150 -9.44 -8.67 1.13
CA MET A 150 -10.42 -9.55 0.47
C MET A 150 -10.00 -10.01 -0.93
N SER A 151 -9.04 -9.35 -1.57
CA SER A 151 -8.45 -9.82 -2.84
C SER A 151 -7.45 -10.98 -2.68
N ASP A 152 -7.13 -11.39 -1.44
CA ASP A 152 -6.09 -12.35 -1.06
C ASP A 152 -4.71 -11.98 -1.66
N PRO A 153 -4.18 -10.79 -1.31
CA PRO A 153 -2.96 -10.27 -1.93
C PRO A 153 -1.72 -10.99 -1.42
N GLN A 154 -0.71 -11.07 -2.29
CA GLN A 154 0.66 -11.47 -1.94
C GLN A 154 1.60 -10.27 -1.88
N LEU A 155 1.23 -9.19 -2.59
CA LEU A 155 1.87 -7.88 -2.51
C LEU A 155 0.80 -6.83 -2.22
N LEU A 156 0.95 -6.13 -1.10
CA LEU A 156 0.09 -5.02 -0.69
C LEU A 156 0.86 -3.71 -0.88
N LEU A 157 0.31 -2.84 -1.69
CA LEU A 157 0.76 -1.46 -1.86
C LEU A 157 -0.05 -0.58 -0.93
N VAL A 158 0.61 0.16 -0.04
CA VAL A 158 -0.05 1.03 0.95
C VAL A 158 0.37 2.48 0.69
N ASP A 159 -0.57 3.31 0.26
CA ASP A 159 -0.33 4.71 -0.05
C ASP A 159 -0.95 5.59 1.05
N GLU A 160 -0.10 6.08 1.96
CA GLU A 160 -0.44 6.94 3.10
C GLU A 160 -1.46 6.32 4.08
N LEU A 161 -0.97 5.42 4.95
CA LEU A 161 -1.78 4.75 5.97
C LEU A 161 -2.28 5.71 7.05
N SER A 162 -1.42 6.66 7.44
CA SER A 162 -1.60 7.53 8.61
C SER A 162 -2.39 8.81 8.34
N LEU A 163 -2.60 9.19 7.08
CA LEU A 163 -3.11 10.50 6.69
C LEU A 163 -4.45 10.87 7.34
N GLY A 164 -4.44 11.96 8.12
CA GLY A 164 -5.65 12.53 8.75
C GLY A 164 -6.24 11.65 9.86
N LEU A 165 -5.43 10.79 10.48
CA LEU A 165 -5.82 9.95 11.61
C LEU A 165 -5.19 10.43 12.92
N ALA A 166 -5.88 10.17 14.03
CA ALA A 166 -5.32 10.39 15.36
C ALA A 166 -4.16 9.39 15.62
N PRO A 167 -3.09 9.79 16.35
CA PRO A 167 -1.92 8.93 16.59
C PRO A 167 -2.27 7.53 17.13
N VAL A 168 -3.18 7.43 18.07
CA VAL A 168 -3.61 6.15 18.64
C VAL A 168 -4.23 5.21 17.60
N VAL A 169 -4.89 5.75 16.57
CA VAL A 169 -5.46 4.97 15.47
C VAL A 169 -4.35 4.52 14.52
N VAL A 170 -3.36 5.39 14.27
CA VAL A 170 -2.18 5.04 13.47
C VAL A 170 -1.42 3.88 14.10
N ASP A 171 -1.14 3.96 15.41
CA ASP A 171 -0.46 2.88 16.15
C ASP A 171 -1.21 1.56 16.05
N LEU A 172 -2.54 1.60 16.19
CA LEU A 172 -3.38 0.42 16.03
C LEU A 172 -3.27 -0.18 14.62
N LEU A 173 -3.36 0.64 13.58
CA LEU A 173 -3.29 0.17 12.19
C LEU A 173 -1.92 -0.39 11.84
N ILE A 174 -0.84 0.21 12.34
CA ILE A 174 0.53 -0.28 12.19
C ILE A 174 0.69 -1.65 12.87
N HIS A 175 0.19 -1.78 14.10
CA HIS A 175 0.21 -3.07 14.79
C HIS A 175 -0.54 -4.14 14.01
N ILE A 176 -1.73 -3.81 13.51
CA ILE A 176 -2.55 -4.73 12.69
C ILE A 176 -1.83 -5.09 11.39
N LEU A 177 -1.28 -4.12 10.66
CA LEU A 177 -0.56 -4.38 9.41
C LEU A 177 0.65 -5.30 9.65
N THR A 178 1.40 -5.06 10.72
CA THR A 178 2.53 -5.91 11.13
C THR A 178 2.07 -7.33 11.46
N LYS A 179 0.96 -7.48 12.19
CA LYS A 179 0.38 -8.79 12.51
C LYS A 179 -0.03 -9.54 11.24
N ILE A 180 -0.75 -8.89 10.33
CA ILE A 180 -1.17 -9.48 9.05
C ILE A 180 0.05 -9.90 8.22
N HIS A 181 1.06 -9.02 8.12
CA HIS A 181 2.31 -9.31 7.42
C HIS A 181 2.96 -10.59 7.94
N LEU A 182 3.06 -10.76 9.26
CA LEU A 182 3.67 -11.94 9.87
C LEU A 182 2.81 -13.21 9.68
N GLU A 183 1.49 -13.12 9.88
CA GLU A 183 0.57 -14.26 9.76
C GLU A 183 0.46 -14.79 8.33
N LYS A 184 0.36 -13.90 7.34
CA LYS A 184 0.14 -14.24 5.93
C LYS A 184 1.43 -14.25 5.10
N ARG A 185 2.59 -13.92 5.66
CA ARG A 185 3.86 -13.65 4.94
C ARG A 185 3.66 -12.63 3.80
N LEU A 186 2.81 -11.65 4.07
CA LEU A 186 2.42 -10.64 3.09
C LEU A 186 3.60 -9.73 2.77
N THR A 187 3.93 -9.56 1.50
CA THR A 187 4.89 -8.54 1.07
C THR A 187 4.20 -7.18 1.06
N VAL A 188 4.83 -6.16 1.61
CA VAL A 188 4.25 -4.81 1.69
C VAL A 188 5.23 -3.79 1.13
N LEU A 189 4.74 -2.92 0.24
CA LEU A 189 5.39 -1.67 -0.12
C LEU A 189 4.58 -0.53 0.50
N LEU A 190 5.14 0.10 1.51
CA LEU A 190 4.50 1.14 2.31
C LEU A 190 5.04 2.51 1.93
N VAL A 191 4.15 3.41 1.58
CA VAL A 191 4.41 4.86 1.50
C VAL A 191 3.71 5.52 2.68
N ASP A 192 4.43 6.29 3.47
CA ASP A 192 3.83 7.10 4.52
C ASP A 192 4.58 8.44 4.68
N GLN A 193 3.88 9.45 5.18
CA GLN A 193 4.47 10.75 5.55
C GLN A 193 5.16 10.66 6.90
N ASP A 194 4.67 9.81 7.79
CA ASP A 194 5.33 9.50 9.06
C ASP A 194 6.50 8.53 8.80
N VAL A 195 7.65 9.14 8.50
CA VAL A 195 8.91 8.44 8.21
C VAL A 195 9.34 7.57 9.39
N GLN A 196 9.14 8.04 10.62
CA GLN A 196 9.52 7.28 11.81
C GLN A 196 8.73 5.97 11.88
N THR A 197 7.43 6.06 11.75
CA THR A 197 6.52 4.90 11.75
C THR A 197 6.82 3.95 10.58
N ALA A 198 6.98 4.48 9.36
CA ALA A 198 7.28 3.65 8.20
C ALA A 198 8.59 2.87 8.34
N LEU A 199 9.65 3.53 8.82
CA LEU A 199 10.94 2.89 9.05
C LEU A 199 10.93 1.93 10.25
N GLN A 200 10.03 2.13 11.23
CA GLN A 200 9.94 1.26 12.40
C GLN A 200 9.51 -0.16 12.05
N ILE A 201 8.59 -0.32 11.10
CA ILE A 201 8.03 -1.61 10.72
C ILE A 201 8.64 -2.21 9.46
N SER A 202 9.43 -1.44 8.72
CA SER A 202 10.06 -1.91 7.50
C SER A 202 11.47 -2.44 7.75
N LYS A 203 11.89 -3.37 6.88
CA LYS A 203 13.26 -3.91 6.89
C LYS A 203 14.20 -3.06 6.05
N ARG A 204 13.68 -2.47 4.97
CA ARG A 204 14.41 -1.67 3.99
C ARG A 204 13.62 -0.42 3.67
N GLY A 205 14.34 0.70 3.47
CA GLY A 205 13.76 1.96 3.04
C GLY A 205 14.42 2.50 1.80
N TYR A 206 13.62 3.12 0.96
CA TYR A 206 14.03 3.92 -0.19
C TYR A 206 13.64 5.37 0.06
N VAL A 207 14.53 6.28 -0.26
CA VAL A 207 14.26 7.73 -0.21
C VAL A 207 14.05 8.22 -1.64
N ILE A 208 12.90 8.80 -1.90
CA ILE A 208 12.60 9.42 -3.18
C ILE A 208 12.61 10.95 -3.04
N ASP A 209 13.29 11.61 -3.93
CA ASP A 209 13.28 13.07 -4.07
C ASP A 209 13.24 13.46 -5.55
N ASN A 210 12.46 14.49 -5.87
CA ASN A 210 12.28 14.97 -7.25
C ASN A 210 12.07 13.84 -8.28
N GLY A 211 11.28 12.82 -7.91
CA GLY A 211 10.94 11.68 -8.77
C GLY A 211 12.04 10.65 -8.98
N ARG A 212 13.14 10.69 -8.21
CA ARG A 212 14.27 9.75 -8.30
C ARG A 212 14.55 9.10 -6.95
N ILE A 213 14.96 7.85 -6.95
CA ILE A 213 15.52 7.23 -5.74
C ILE A 213 16.91 7.79 -5.52
N ILE A 214 17.11 8.46 -4.39
CA ILE A 214 18.39 9.07 -4.00
C ILE A 214 19.15 8.22 -2.98
N LEU A 215 18.46 7.34 -2.26
CA LEU A 215 19.07 6.51 -1.23
C LEU A 215 18.29 5.22 -1.05
N GLU A 216 19.03 4.12 -0.84
CA GLU A 216 18.52 2.81 -0.43
C GLU A 216 19.37 2.27 0.70
N LYS A 217 18.78 1.95 1.84
CA LYS A 217 19.44 1.33 3.00
C LYS A 217 18.50 0.44 3.80
N GLU A 218 19.05 -0.35 4.71
CA GLU A 218 18.26 -0.96 5.79
C GLU A 218 17.59 0.11 6.65
N SER A 219 16.36 -0.12 7.08
CA SER A 219 15.56 0.89 7.79
C SER A 219 16.23 1.36 9.09
N GLU A 220 16.93 0.48 9.80
CA GLU A 220 17.68 0.85 11.00
C GLU A 220 18.83 1.84 10.72
N LEU A 221 19.48 1.73 9.56
CA LEU A 221 20.50 2.67 9.15
C LEU A 221 19.89 4.01 8.75
N LEU A 222 18.72 4.02 8.09
CA LEU A 222 18.01 5.25 7.73
C LEU A 222 17.51 6.01 8.95
N LYS A 223 16.99 5.33 9.97
CA LYS A 223 16.58 5.95 11.24
C LYS A 223 17.72 6.72 11.92
N ASN A 224 18.95 6.24 11.75
CA ASN A 224 20.11 6.80 12.40
C ASN A 224 20.92 7.77 11.49
N ASP A 225 20.51 7.92 10.23
CA ASP A 225 21.17 8.80 9.27
C ASP A 225 20.90 10.28 9.62
N PRO A 226 21.96 11.11 9.82
CA PRO A 226 21.79 12.51 10.21
C PRO A 226 21.04 13.37 9.17
N GLU A 227 21.18 13.06 7.88
CA GLU A 227 20.51 13.79 6.81
C GLU A 227 19.01 13.47 6.82
N ILE A 228 18.64 12.19 7.00
CA ILE A 228 17.27 11.76 7.13
C ILE A 228 16.61 12.35 8.37
N LYS A 229 17.33 12.38 9.51
CA LYS A 229 16.85 13.02 10.73
C LYS A 229 16.51 14.49 10.52
N ARG A 230 17.39 15.26 9.90
CA ARG A 230 17.15 16.69 9.62
C ARG A 230 16.04 16.91 8.60
N ALA A 231 16.02 16.12 7.51
CA ALA A 231 15.10 16.36 6.40
C ALA A 231 13.66 15.89 6.70
N TYR A 232 13.51 14.83 7.50
CA TYR A 232 12.22 14.14 7.61
C TYR A 232 11.76 13.87 9.06
N LEU A 233 12.64 13.90 10.07
CA LEU A 233 12.29 13.61 11.46
C LEU A 233 12.27 14.86 12.35
N GLY A 234 12.64 16.03 11.82
CA GLY A 234 12.62 17.28 12.57
C GLY A 234 13.63 17.38 13.73
N LEU A 235 14.71 16.59 13.68
CA LEU A 235 15.75 16.45 14.72
C LEU A 235 17.06 17.09 14.30
#